data_65356927470bb3136ec8251b771b490d
#
_entry.id   65356927470bb3136ec8251b771b490d
#
_cell.length_a   1.000
_cell.length_b   1.000
_cell.length_c   1.000
_cell.angle_alpha   90.00
_cell.angle_beta   90.00
_cell.angle_gamma   90.00
#
_symmetry.space_group_name_H-M   'P 1'
#
loop_
_entity.id
_entity.type
_entity.pdbx_description
1 polymer ?
#
loop_
_entity_poly.entity_id
_entity_poly.type
_entity_poly.pdbx_seq_one_letter_code
_entity_poly.pdbx_strand_id
1 'polypeptide(L)'
;SSDVQVRLNAKYGVKDYQLNIFDNTKAEVVSKNYRQLENEVVSTNFGDIETIVVVAESEDVGPIKYYIAPSLDYMIVKSTATLKNDEERVLIISEEPKFSGE
;
A
#
# COMPACT_ATOMS: atom_id res chain seq x y z
N SER A 1 1.03 7.66 -10.34
CA SER A 1 1.28 6.27 -10.01
C SER A 1 0.10 5.66 -9.27
N SER A 2 0.05 4.36 -9.22
CA SER A 2 -1.01 3.64 -8.49
C SER A 2 -1.01 3.95 -6.99
N ASP A 3 0.12 4.30 -6.41
CA ASP A 3 0.23 4.64 -4.99
C ASP A 3 -0.64 5.84 -4.62
N VAL A 4 -0.68 6.85 -5.49
CA VAL A 4 -1.53 8.03 -5.27
C VAL A 4 -3.00 7.62 -5.22
N GLN A 5 -3.45 6.77 -6.14
CA GLN A 5 -4.84 6.32 -6.18
C GLN A 5 -5.20 5.46 -4.97
N VAL A 6 -4.28 4.59 -4.53
CA VAL A 6 -4.49 3.76 -3.33
C VAL A 6 -4.67 4.65 -2.09
N ARG A 7 -3.84 5.67 -1.95
CA ARG A 7 -3.93 6.63 -0.84
C ARG A 7 -5.23 7.42 -0.86
N LEU A 8 -5.61 7.93 -2.04
CA LEU A 8 -6.86 8.68 -2.19
C LEU A 8 -8.09 7.81 -1.90
N ASN A 9 -8.09 6.58 -2.38
CA ASN A 9 -9.20 5.67 -2.12
C ASN A 9 -9.34 5.36 -0.63
N ALA A 10 -8.23 5.17 0.08
CA ALA A 10 -8.25 5.01 1.52
C ALA A 10 -8.84 6.23 2.23
N LYS A 11 -8.42 7.42 1.81
CA LYS A 11 -8.90 8.68 2.38
C LYS A 11 -10.40 8.88 2.19
N TYR A 12 -10.93 8.52 1.03
CA TYR A 12 -12.33 8.75 0.70
C TYR A 12 -13.23 7.53 0.92
N GLY A 13 -12.71 6.49 1.56
CA GLY A 13 -13.52 5.34 1.96
C GLY A 13 -13.90 4.39 0.82
N VAL A 14 -13.16 4.38 -0.27
CA VAL A 14 -13.34 3.42 -1.36
C VAL A 14 -12.57 2.17 -0.98
N LYS A 15 -13.29 1.08 -0.69
CA LYS A 15 -12.72 -0.11 -0.04
C LYS A 15 -12.49 -1.30 -0.95
N ASP A 16 -13.08 -1.31 -2.13
CA ASP A 16 -13.03 -2.45 -3.05
C ASP A 16 -13.05 -1.88 -4.46
N TYR A 17 -11.97 -2.08 -5.22
CA TYR A 17 -11.84 -1.48 -6.54
C TYR A 17 -10.80 -2.21 -7.38
N GLN A 18 -10.82 -1.93 -8.67
CA GLN A 18 -9.87 -2.45 -9.64
C GLN A 18 -9.13 -1.30 -10.29
N LEU A 19 -7.81 -1.45 -10.44
CA LEU A 19 -6.99 -0.52 -11.20
C LEU A 19 -6.35 -1.25 -12.38
N ASN A 20 -6.30 -0.58 -13.52
CA ASN A 20 -5.59 -1.04 -14.69
C ASN A 20 -4.26 -0.30 -14.74
N ILE A 21 -3.17 -1.03 -14.68
CA ILE A 21 -1.83 -0.48 -14.53
C ILE A 21 -0.96 -0.94 -15.69
N PHE A 22 -0.23 -0.02 -16.30
CA PHE A 22 0.70 -0.38 -17.36
C PHE A 22 1.95 -1.01 -16.74
N ASP A 23 2.24 -2.26 -17.16
CA ASP A 23 3.45 -2.97 -16.74
C ASP A 23 4.53 -2.73 -17.79
N ASN A 24 5.54 -1.93 -17.44
CA ASN A 24 6.63 -1.57 -18.33
C ASN A 24 7.49 -2.78 -18.73
N THR A 25 7.62 -3.76 -17.86
CA THR A 25 8.41 -4.96 -18.12
C THR A 25 7.77 -5.82 -19.19
N LYS A 26 6.46 -5.98 -19.14
CA LYS A 26 5.69 -6.79 -20.11
C LYS A 26 5.11 -5.97 -21.23
N ALA A 27 5.21 -4.64 -21.18
CA ALA A 27 4.63 -3.71 -22.14
C ALA A 27 3.12 -3.96 -22.35
N GLU A 28 2.40 -4.21 -21.27
CA GLU A 28 0.96 -4.49 -21.30
C GLU A 28 0.24 -3.90 -20.11
N VAL A 29 -1.07 -3.77 -20.23
CA VAL A 29 -1.93 -3.33 -19.12
C VAL A 29 -2.29 -4.55 -18.29
N VAL A 30 -2.07 -4.47 -16.98
CA VAL A 30 -2.49 -5.51 -16.03
C VAL A 30 -3.55 -4.97 -15.10
N SER A 31 -4.53 -5.81 -14.77
CA SER A 31 -5.58 -5.46 -13.81
C SER A 31 -5.19 -5.95 -12.43
N LYS A 32 -5.36 -5.09 -11.43
CA LYS A 32 -5.17 -5.45 -10.03
C LYS A 32 -6.44 -5.16 -9.26
N ASN A 33 -6.81 -6.08 -8.38
CA ASN A 33 -7.95 -5.94 -7.50
C ASN A 33 -7.46 -5.54 -6.12
N TYR A 34 -8.06 -4.48 -5.56
CA TYR A 34 -7.69 -3.91 -4.28
C TYR A 34 -8.87 -4.05 -3.33
N ARG A 35 -8.61 -4.45 -2.10
CA ARG A 35 -9.63 -4.44 -1.06
C ARG A 35 -9.03 -4.06 0.28
N GLN A 36 -9.82 -3.35 1.06
CA GLN A 36 -9.43 -2.92 2.40
C GLN A 36 -9.66 -4.08 3.38
N LEU A 37 -8.66 -4.33 4.20
CA LEU A 37 -8.70 -5.29 5.30
C LEU A 37 -8.94 -4.54 6.61
N GLU A 38 -8.86 -5.25 7.74
CA GLU A 38 -8.93 -4.63 9.07
C GLU A 38 -7.73 -3.73 9.31
N ASN A 39 -7.94 -2.66 10.06
CA ASN A 39 -6.87 -1.75 10.44
C ASN A 39 -5.83 -2.48 11.31
N GLU A 40 -4.58 -2.05 11.18
CA GLU A 40 -3.49 -2.59 11.99
C GLU A 40 -2.59 -1.48 12.49
N VAL A 41 -1.99 -1.70 13.64
CA VAL A 41 -0.95 -0.83 14.18
C VAL A 41 0.40 -1.27 13.62
N VAL A 42 1.16 -0.33 13.08
CA VAL A 42 2.51 -0.56 12.56
C VAL A 42 3.52 0.05 13.53
N SER A 43 4.48 -0.76 13.95
CA SER A 43 5.60 -0.28 14.77
C SER A 43 6.66 0.32 13.87
N THR A 44 7.03 1.58 14.14
CA THR A 44 8.08 2.28 13.42
C THR A 44 9.18 2.73 14.38
N ASN A 45 10.29 3.22 13.84
CA ASN A 45 11.38 3.78 14.65
C ASN A 45 10.96 5.04 15.42
N PHE A 46 9.86 5.67 15.02
CA PHE A 46 9.35 6.91 15.64
C PHE A 46 7.97 6.73 16.30
N GLY A 47 7.57 5.48 16.58
CA GLY A 47 6.35 5.17 17.32
C GLY A 47 5.42 4.22 16.58
N ASP A 48 4.34 3.86 17.27
CA ASP A 48 3.30 3.01 16.74
C ASP A 48 2.27 3.86 16.01
N ILE A 49 1.87 3.41 14.82
CA ILE A 49 0.98 4.16 13.94
C ILE A 49 -0.20 3.29 13.55
N GLU A 50 -1.40 3.82 13.76
CA GLU A 50 -2.64 3.19 13.27
C GLU A 50 -2.69 3.29 11.75
N THR A 51 -2.97 2.17 11.07
CA THR A 51 -3.03 2.14 9.62
C THR A 51 -4.30 1.50 9.08
N ILE A 52 -4.68 1.96 7.89
CA ILE A 52 -5.62 1.30 7.01
C ILE A 52 -4.81 0.33 6.15
N VAL A 53 -5.24 -0.91 6.05
CA VAL A 53 -4.53 -1.94 5.30
C VAL A 53 -5.30 -2.27 4.02
N VAL A 54 -4.61 -2.24 2.90
CA VAL A 54 -5.18 -2.57 1.58
C VAL A 54 -4.35 -3.66 0.95
N VAL A 55 -4.99 -4.74 0.48
CA VAL A 55 -4.32 -5.78 -0.27
C VAL A 55 -4.61 -5.63 -1.76
N ALA A 56 -3.55 -5.70 -2.56
CA ALA A 56 -3.61 -5.72 -4.01
C ALA A 56 -3.29 -7.11 -4.51
N GLU A 57 -4.15 -7.65 -5.37
CA GLU A 57 -4.01 -8.98 -5.93
C GLU A 57 -4.07 -8.93 -7.46
N SER A 58 -3.24 -9.72 -8.11
CA SER A 58 -3.23 -9.90 -9.56
C SER A 58 -2.85 -11.34 -9.89
N GLU A 59 -3.08 -11.75 -11.15
CA GLU A 59 -2.87 -13.15 -11.56
C GLU A 59 -1.41 -13.59 -11.48
N ASP A 60 -0.48 -12.70 -11.83
CA ASP A 60 0.93 -13.06 -12.06
C ASP A 60 1.84 -12.81 -10.87
N VAL A 61 1.37 -12.09 -9.87
CA VAL A 61 2.21 -11.63 -8.76
C VAL A 61 1.49 -11.95 -7.46
N GLY A 62 2.25 -12.36 -6.45
CA GLY A 62 1.71 -12.58 -5.12
C GLY A 62 1.11 -11.30 -4.54
N PRO A 63 0.26 -11.41 -3.52
CA PRO A 63 -0.41 -10.26 -2.94
C PRO A 63 0.57 -9.25 -2.36
N ILE A 64 0.22 -7.97 -2.52
CA ILE A 64 0.95 -6.85 -1.95
C ILE A 64 0.02 -6.16 -0.96
N LYS A 65 0.49 -5.93 0.27
CA LYS A 65 -0.27 -5.15 1.24
C LYS A 65 0.35 -3.77 1.40
N TYR A 66 -0.51 -2.78 1.48
CA TYR A 66 -0.15 -1.39 1.74
C TYR A 66 -0.72 -0.98 3.09
N TYR A 67 0.11 -0.40 3.93
CA TYR A 67 -0.29 0.09 5.25
C TYR A 67 -0.26 1.61 5.18
N ILE A 68 -1.43 2.22 5.29
CA ILE A 68 -1.67 3.63 4.98
C ILE A 68 -2.01 4.35 6.28
N ALA A 69 -1.27 5.40 6.61
CA ALA A 69 -1.40 6.11 7.87
C ALA A 69 -2.24 7.38 7.75
N PRO A 70 -3.50 7.39 8.24
CA PRO A 70 -4.31 8.61 8.23
C PRO A 70 -3.65 9.78 8.95
N SER A 71 -2.94 9.51 10.04
CA SER A 71 -2.24 10.56 10.81
C SER A 71 -1.08 11.19 10.07
N LEU A 72 -0.61 10.59 8.98
CA LEU A 72 0.49 11.07 8.14
C LEU A 72 0.01 11.40 6.72
N ASP A 73 -1.14 12.04 6.64
CA ASP A 73 -1.77 12.44 5.37
C ASP A 73 -1.95 11.25 4.41
N TYR A 74 -2.35 10.10 4.96
CA TYR A 74 -2.58 8.88 4.19
C TYR A 74 -1.34 8.41 3.42
N MET A 75 -0.17 8.62 4.01
CA MET A 75 1.07 8.09 3.45
C MET A 75 1.15 6.58 3.64
N ILE A 76 1.74 5.88 2.67
CA ILE A 76 2.05 4.46 2.81
C ILE A 76 3.30 4.36 3.68
N VAL A 77 3.15 3.78 4.87
CA VAL A 77 4.25 3.67 5.85
C VAL A 77 4.92 2.30 5.84
N LYS A 78 4.24 1.31 5.31
CA LYS A 78 4.76 -0.05 5.20
C LYS A 78 4.13 -0.73 4.00
N SER A 79 4.87 -1.59 3.34
CA SER A 79 4.32 -2.51 2.36
C SER A 79 4.95 -3.90 2.54
N THR A 80 4.18 -4.93 2.23
CA THR A 80 4.65 -6.30 2.21
C THR A 80 4.30 -6.94 0.87
N ALA A 81 5.19 -7.77 0.37
CA ALA A 81 4.97 -8.49 -0.87
C ALA A 81 5.38 -9.95 -0.69
N THR A 82 4.55 -10.86 -1.19
CA THR A 82 4.87 -12.28 -1.19
C THR A 82 5.59 -12.60 -2.49
N LEU A 83 6.80 -13.13 -2.37
CA LEU A 83 7.64 -13.49 -3.52
C LEU A 83 7.30 -14.91 -4.00
N LYS A 84 7.84 -15.29 -5.17
CA LYS A 84 7.55 -16.59 -5.81
C LYS A 84 7.93 -17.80 -4.96
N ASN A 85 8.93 -17.66 -4.07
CA ASN A 85 9.39 -18.73 -3.18
C ASN A 85 8.69 -18.69 -1.82
N ASP A 86 7.55 -18.02 -1.72
CA ASP A 86 6.79 -17.78 -0.49
C ASP A 86 7.52 -16.92 0.54
N GLU A 87 8.67 -16.37 0.21
CA GLU A 87 9.33 -15.38 1.06
C GLU A 87 8.57 -14.06 1.03
N GLU A 88 8.58 -13.36 2.16
CA GLU A 88 7.95 -12.07 2.28
C GLU A 88 9.00 -10.96 2.26
N ARG A 89 8.75 -9.94 1.43
CA ARG A 89 9.53 -8.71 1.44
C ARG A 89 8.75 -7.66 2.21
N VAL A 90 9.40 -7.03 3.18
CA VAL A 90 8.81 -5.97 3.99
C VAL A 90 9.60 -4.69 3.77
N LEU A 91 8.90 -3.62 3.43
CA LEU A 91 9.44 -2.27 3.33
C LEU A 91 8.71 -1.41 4.35
N ILE A 92 9.46 -0.70 5.18
CA ILE A 92 8.89 0.19 6.18
C ILE A 92 9.68 1.50 6.19
N ILE A 93 8.99 2.62 6.38
CA ILE A 93 9.67 3.91 6.46
C ILE A 93 10.54 3.96 7.72
N SER A 94 11.73 4.57 7.62
CA SER A 94 12.71 4.62 8.71
C SER A 94 12.71 5.93 9.48
N GLU A 95 12.14 6.99 8.89
CA GLU A 95 12.09 8.32 9.48
C GLU A 95 10.67 8.87 9.42
N GLU A 96 10.32 9.67 10.42
CA GLU A 96 9.04 10.36 10.42
C GLU A 96 8.97 11.34 9.24
N PRO A 97 7.91 11.25 8.39
CA PRO A 97 7.76 12.17 7.27
C PRO A 97 7.61 13.61 7.73
N LYS A 98 8.21 14.54 6.96
CA LYS A 98 8.03 15.97 7.15
C LYS A 98 7.18 16.53 6.03
N PHE A 99 6.23 17.36 6.40
CA PHE A 99 5.33 17.98 5.44
C PHE A 99 5.69 19.44 5.24
N SER A 100 5.48 19.93 4.01
CA SER A 100 5.74 21.33 3.65
C SER A 100 4.91 22.26 4.55
N GLY A 101 5.56 23.26 5.15
CA GLY A 101 4.92 24.24 6.01
C GLY A 101 4.89 23.89 7.50
N GLU A 102 5.47 22.78 7.88
CA GLU A 102 5.62 22.39 9.28
C GLU A 102 6.93 22.88 9.91
#